data_300d57b736ab9c26672460cb6f1305d4
#
_entry.id   300d57b736ab9c26672460cb6f1305d4
#
_cell.length_a   1.000
_cell.length_b   1.000
_cell.length_c   1.000
_cell.angle_alpha   90.00
_cell.angle_beta   90.00
_cell.angle_gamma   90.00
#
_symmetry.space_group_name_H-M   'P 1'
#
loop_
_entity.id
_entity.type
_entity.pdbx_description
1 polymer ?
#
loop_
_entity_poly.entity_id
_entity_poly.type
_entity_poly.pdbx_seq_one_letter_code
_entity_poly.pdbx_strand_id
1 'polypeptide(L)'
;MQPKLQTILQWVLRFIAAIIMLQTLYFKFSGAEESVYIFTQMGIEPWGRYVTGIAELIASILILYKPLTAFGSLMAVGIMSGALVSHILVLGVVVKDDNGLLFSYALIVWLASVILAWLNRAQLVDFLKKFKKGN
;
A
#
# COMPACT_ATOMS: atom_id res chain seq x y z
N MET A 1 19.68 -8.27 -14.97
CA MET A 1 18.57 -7.65 -15.74
C MET A 1 19.08 -6.37 -16.39
N GLN A 2 18.72 -6.12 -17.63
CA GLN A 2 19.12 -4.92 -18.33
C GLN A 2 18.55 -3.66 -17.63
N PRO A 3 19.33 -2.56 -17.52
CA PRO A 3 18.88 -1.34 -16.83
C PRO A 3 17.57 -0.76 -17.35
N LYS A 4 17.37 -0.80 -18.67
CA LYS A 4 16.14 -0.31 -19.30
C LYS A 4 14.93 -1.15 -18.90
N LEU A 5 15.06 -2.47 -18.90
CA LEU A 5 14.00 -3.38 -18.49
C LEU A 5 13.67 -3.21 -17.02
N GLN A 6 14.67 -3.03 -16.17
CA GLN A 6 14.48 -2.77 -14.75
C GLN A 6 13.71 -1.46 -14.51
N THR A 7 14.02 -0.42 -15.25
CA THR A 7 13.29 0.87 -15.15
C THR A 7 11.83 0.71 -15.55
N ILE A 8 11.55 0.01 -16.64
CA ILE A 8 10.18 -0.26 -17.09
C ILE A 8 9.42 -1.05 -16.03
N LEU A 9 10.03 -2.12 -15.50
CA LEU A 9 9.43 -2.93 -14.45
C LEU A 9 9.09 -2.11 -13.22
N GLN A 10 9.99 -1.25 -12.77
CA GLN A 10 9.75 -0.39 -11.60
C GLN A 10 8.57 0.55 -11.84
N TRP A 11 8.47 1.18 -12.99
CA TRP A 11 7.35 2.08 -13.29
C TRP A 11 6.02 1.32 -13.38
N VAL A 12 6.01 0.14 -13.97
CA VAL A 12 4.82 -0.72 -14.00
C VAL A 12 4.36 -1.05 -12.58
N LEU A 13 5.28 -1.47 -11.72
CA LEU A 13 4.95 -1.80 -10.32
C LEU A 13 4.48 -0.58 -9.52
N ARG A 14 5.09 0.60 -9.73
CA ARG A 14 4.66 1.86 -9.10
C ARG A 14 3.24 2.21 -9.49
N PHE A 15 2.91 2.15 -10.77
CA PHE A 15 1.56 2.46 -11.25
C PHE A 15 0.55 1.44 -10.75
N ILE A 16 0.87 0.16 -10.76
CA ILE A 16 -0.03 -0.88 -10.21
C ILE A 16 -0.36 -0.58 -8.75
N ALA A 17 0.66 -0.41 -7.92
CA ALA A 17 0.46 -0.16 -6.49
C ALA A 17 -0.30 1.14 -6.23
N ALA A 18 0.12 2.25 -6.86
CA ALA A 18 -0.48 3.56 -6.65
C ALA A 18 -1.92 3.62 -7.16
N ILE A 19 -2.20 3.10 -8.35
CA ILE A 19 -3.54 3.13 -8.94
C ILE A 19 -4.52 2.33 -8.07
N ILE A 20 -4.12 1.13 -7.62
CA ILE A 20 -4.99 0.31 -6.75
C ILE A 20 -5.27 1.05 -5.44
N MET A 21 -4.25 1.60 -4.77
CA MET A 21 -4.46 2.34 -3.53
C MET A 21 -5.30 3.60 -3.73
N LEU A 22 -5.01 4.38 -4.77
CA LEU A 22 -5.71 5.65 -5.03
C LEU A 22 -7.18 5.43 -5.39
N GLN A 23 -7.50 4.40 -6.16
CA GLN A 23 -8.89 4.14 -6.52
C GLN A 23 -9.75 3.72 -5.33
N THR A 24 -9.16 3.09 -4.31
CA THR A 24 -9.89 2.74 -3.08
C THR A 24 -10.19 3.95 -2.19
N LEU A 25 -9.46 5.06 -2.37
CA LEU A 25 -9.65 6.28 -1.55
C LEU A 25 -11.04 6.89 -1.76
N TYR A 26 -11.56 6.87 -2.98
CA TYR A 26 -12.91 7.36 -3.25
C TYR A 26 -13.93 6.68 -2.34
N PHE A 27 -13.86 5.37 -2.23
CA PHE A 27 -14.80 4.58 -1.41
C PHE A 27 -14.58 4.83 0.09
N LYS A 28 -13.32 5.00 0.52
CA LYS A 28 -13.01 5.27 1.91
C LYS A 28 -13.47 6.65 2.36
N PHE A 29 -13.15 7.68 1.58
CA PHE A 29 -13.49 9.06 1.96
C PHE A 29 -14.94 9.42 1.71
N SER A 30 -15.61 8.80 0.75
CA SER A 30 -17.05 9.01 0.51
C SER A 30 -17.95 8.25 1.48
N GLY A 31 -17.38 7.34 2.28
CA GLY A 31 -18.17 6.53 3.20
C GLY A 31 -19.04 5.49 2.49
N ALA A 32 -18.53 4.89 1.42
CA ALA A 32 -19.22 3.83 0.70
C ALA A 32 -19.59 2.69 1.67
N GLU A 33 -20.76 2.09 1.47
CA GLU A 33 -21.31 1.07 2.36
C GLU A 33 -20.32 -0.06 2.65
N GLU A 34 -19.64 -0.55 1.63
CA GLU A 34 -18.65 -1.62 1.76
C GLU A 34 -17.46 -1.20 2.64
N SER A 35 -16.94 0.01 2.47
CA SER A 35 -15.86 0.53 3.31
C SER A 35 -16.29 0.69 4.75
N VAL A 36 -17.45 1.27 4.99
CA VAL A 36 -18.01 1.43 6.34
C VAL A 36 -18.19 0.07 7.00
N TYR A 37 -18.72 -0.91 6.27
CA TYR A 37 -18.87 -2.28 6.76
C TYR A 37 -17.54 -2.86 7.24
N ILE A 38 -16.49 -2.77 6.43
CA ILE A 38 -15.17 -3.32 6.73
C ILE A 38 -14.64 -2.75 8.07
N PHE A 39 -14.62 -1.43 8.19
CA PHE A 39 -14.06 -0.77 9.36
C PHE A 39 -14.96 -0.92 10.59
N THR A 40 -16.28 -1.09 10.41
CA THR A 40 -17.21 -1.42 11.49
C THR A 40 -16.92 -2.83 12.04
N GLN A 41 -16.70 -3.82 11.15
CA GLN A 41 -16.36 -5.18 11.57
C GLN A 41 -15.03 -5.23 12.34
N MET A 42 -14.11 -4.33 12.00
CA MET A 42 -12.82 -4.21 12.69
C MET A 42 -12.89 -3.39 13.97
N GLY A 43 -14.03 -2.75 14.26
CA GLY A 43 -14.21 -1.94 15.46
C GLY A 43 -13.52 -0.59 15.43
N ILE A 44 -13.15 -0.08 14.25
CA ILE A 44 -12.39 1.16 14.09
C ILE A 44 -13.05 2.17 13.14
N GLU A 45 -14.36 2.04 12.90
CA GLU A 45 -15.12 3.02 12.11
C GLU A 45 -15.46 4.23 12.99
N PRO A 46 -15.38 5.48 12.53
CA PRO A 46 -14.90 5.93 11.20
C PRO A 46 -13.42 6.28 11.14
N TRP A 47 -12.73 6.38 12.27
CA TRP A 47 -11.36 6.90 12.32
C TRP A 47 -10.36 6.00 11.58
N GLY A 48 -10.50 4.68 11.68
CA GLY A 48 -9.63 3.75 10.97
C GLY A 48 -9.75 3.86 9.46
N ARG A 49 -10.95 4.11 8.96
CA ARG A 49 -11.22 4.31 7.53
C ARG A 49 -10.50 5.56 7.00
N TYR A 50 -10.60 6.66 7.72
CA TYR A 50 -9.91 7.90 7.32
C TYR A 50 -8.40 7.80 7.46
N VAL A 51 -7.91 7.26 8.57
CA VAL A 51 -6.46 7.12 8.81
C VAL A 51 -5.82 6.21 7.74
N THR A 52 -6.45 5.08 7.44
CA THR A 52 -5.97 4.15 6.43
C THR A 52 -5.95 4.82 5.05
N GLY A 53 -7.01 5.54 4.71
CA GLY A 53 -7.09 6.29 3.45
C GLY A 53 -5.98 7.33 3.32
N ILE A 54 -5.74 8.11 4.36
CA ILE A 54 -4.65 9.10 4.38
C ILE A 54 -3.29 8.41 4.22
N ALA A 55 -3.07 7.30 4.93
CA ALA A 55 -1.82 6.55 4.84
C ALA A 55 -1.60 6.00 3.42
N GLU A 56 -2.64 5.47 2.78
CA GLU A 56 -2.56 4.99 1.40
C GLU A 56 -2.27 6.13 0.41
N LEU A 57 -2.84 7.31 0.64
CA LEU A 57 -2.55 8.48 -0.19
C LEU A 57 -1.08 8.87 -0.09
N ILE A 58 -0.56 8.96 1.12
CA ILE A 58 0.86 9.29 1.37
C ILE A 58 1.76 8.22 0.73
N ALA A 59 1.48 6.95 0.95
CA ALA A 59 2.25 5.85 0.37
C ALA A 59 2.27 5.93 -1.16
N SER A 60 1.13 6.23 -1.79
CA SER A 60 1.00 6.35 -3.25
C SER A 60 1.86 7.50 -3.79
N ILE A 61 1.82 8.65 -3.14
CA ILE A 61 2.63 9.82 -3.51
C ILE A 61 4.12 9.48 -3.42
N LEU A 62 4.53 8.84 -2.32
CA LEU A 62 5.93 8.46 -2.11
C LEU A 62 6.41 7.40 -3.11
N ILE A 63 5.57 6.43 -3.46
CA ILE A 63 5.89 5.41 -4.45
C ILE A 63 6.12 6.04 -5.82
N LEU A 64 5.29 7.00 -6.20
CA LEU A 64 5.40 7.68 -7.50
C LEU A 64 6.54 8.68 -7.54
N TYR A 65 6.97 9.20 -6.39
CA TYR A 65 8.11 10.11 -6.30
C TYR A 65 9.41 9.32 -6.20
N LYS A 66 10.17 9.32 -7.26
CA LYS A 66 11.32 8.44 -7.47
C LYS A 66 12.32 8.38 -6.29
N PRO A 67 12.75 9.51 -5.68
CA PRO A 67 13.72 9.46 -4.58
C PRO A 67 13.20 8.81 -3.29
N LEU A 68 11.90 8.69 -3.12
CA LEU A 68 11.26 8.20 -1.90
C LEU A 68 10.46 6.91 -2.10
N THR A 69 10.64 6.25 -3.24
CA THR A 69 9.91 5.02 -3.58
C THR A 69 10.06 3.94 -2.51
N ALA A 70 11.26 3.73 -1.96
CA ALA A 70 11.48 2.70 -0.95
C ALA A 70 10.67 2.97 0.32
N PHE A 71 10.57 4.23 0.75
CA PHE A 71 9.80 4.61 1.94
C PHE A 71 8.31 4.40 1.72
N GLY A 72 7.78 4.84 0.57
CA GLY A 72 6.39 4.61 0.20
C GLY A 72 6.06 3.13 0.09
N SER A 73 6.97 2.35 -0.46
CA SER A 73 6.80 0.91 -0.59
C SER A 73 6.75 0.20 0.76
N LEU A 74 7.62 0.57 1.70
CA LEU A 74 7.56 0.02 3.07
C LEU A 74 6.25 0.39 3.77
N MET A 75 5.80 1.63 3.60
CA MET A 75 4.49 2.07 4.10
C MET A 75 3.37 1.20 3.55
N ALA A 76 3.36 0.99 2.23
CA ALA A 76 2.35 0.16 1.57
C ALA A 76 2.40 -1.30 2.04
N VAL A 77 3.60 -1.86 2.24
CA VAL A 77 3.75 -3.21 2.81
C VAL A 77 3.09 -3.29 4.19
N GLY A 78 3.33 -2.30 5.05
CA GLY A 78 2.71 -2.24 6.38
C GLY A 78 1.19 -2.16 6.31
N ILE A 79 0.67 -1.24 5.51
CA ILE A 79 -0.79 -1.05 5.34
C ILE A 79 -1.44 -2.32 4.80
N MET A 80 -0.87 -2.90 3.75
CA MET A 80 -1.44 -4.09 3.10
C MET A 80 -1.28 -5.34 3.96
N SER A 81 -0.22 -5.43 4.76
CA SER A 81 -0.09 -6.51 5.75
C SER A 81 -1.24 -6.46 6.75
N GLY A 82 -1.57 -5.27 7.25
CA GLY A 82 -2.74 -5.06 8.11
C GLY A 82 -4.04 -5.46 7.42
N ALA A 83 -4.21 -5.06 6.16
CA ALA A 83 -5.39 -5.42 5.38
C ALA A 83 -5.51 -6.94 5.18
N LEU A 84 -4.42 -7.61 4.80
CA LEU A 84 -4.41 -9.07 4.59
C LEU A 84 -4.72 -9.82 5.87
N VAL A 85 -4.12 -9.41 7.00
CA VAL A 85 -4.39 -10.02 8.31
C VAL A 85 -5.86 -9.81 8.69
N SER A 86 -6.42 -8.63 8.43
CA SER A 86 -7.83 -8.34 8.69
C SER A 86 -8.76 -9.26 7.89
N HIS A 87 -8.44 -9.50 6.63
CA HIS A 87 -9.19 -10.46 5.81
C HIS A 87 -9.11 -11.90 6.37
N ILE A 88 -7.93 -12.32 6.79
CA ILE A 88 -7.73 -13.69 7.30
C ILE A 88 -8.44 -13.89 8.65
N LEU A 89 -8.37 -12.92 9.56
CA LEU A 89 -8.84 -13.08 10.93
C LEU A 89 -10.28 -12.61 11.18
N VAL A 90 -10.78 -11.66 10.40
CA VAL A 90 -12.06 -10.99 10.71
C VAL A 90 -13.03 -11.00 9.54
N LEU A 91 -12.58 -10.54 8.36
CA LEU A 91 -13.49 -10.26 7.24
C LEU A 91 -13.76 -11.46 6.33
N GLY A 92 -12.81 -12.40 6.26
CA GLY A 92 -12.79 -13.43 5.23
C GLY A 92 -12.22 -12.90 3.92
N VAL A 93 -11.93 -13.80 2.99
CA VAL A 93 -11.38 -13.45 1.68
C VAL A 93 -12.43 -12.76 0.80
N VAL A 94 -13.68 -13.22 0.88
CA VAL A 94 -14.80 -12.63 0.15
C VAL A 94 -15.55 -11.67 1.08
N VAL A 95 -15.64 -10.39 0.69
CA VAL A 95 -16.34 -9.35 1.43
C VAL A 95 -17.51 -8.86 0.59
N LYS A 96 -18.73 -9.03 1.09
CA LYS A 96 -19.96 -8.59 0.41
C LYS A 96 -20.02 -9.00 -1.07
N ASP A 97 -19.80 -10.28 -1.32
CA ASP A 97 -19.89 -10.90 -2.65
C ASP A 97 -18.91 -10.32 -3.69
N ASP A 98 -17.75 -9.83 -3.25
CA ASP A 98 -16.74 -9.24 -4.14
C ASP A 98 -15.84 -10.28 -4.84
N ASN A 99 -16.08 -11.56 -4.64
CA ASN A 99 -15.27 -12.67 -5.17
C ASN A 99 -13.79 -12.60 -4.75
N GLY A 100 -13.49 -11.98 -3.61
CA GLY A 100 -12.12 -11.79 -3.14
C GLY A 100 -11.39 -10.64 -3.81
N LEU A 101 -12.10 -9.69 -4.40
CA LEU A 101 -11.49 -8.57 -5.13
C LEU A 101 -10.61 -7.71 -4.23
N LEU A 102 -11.11 -7.33 -3.06
CA LEU A 102 -10.36 -6.48 -2.13
C LEU A 102 -9.14 -7.21 -1.56
N PHE A 103 -9.28 -8.49 -1.23
CA PHE A 103 -8.16 -9.33 -0.83
C PHE A 103 -7.10 -9.41 -1.91
N SER A 104 -7.52 -9.61 -3.16
CA SER A 104 -6.62 -9.68 -4.32
C SER A 104 -5.90 -8.36 -4.53
N TYR A 105 -6.58 -7.22 -4.41
CA TYR A 105 -5.96 -5.90 -4.49
C TYR A 105 -4.89 -5.71 -3.43
N ALA A 106 -5.19 -6.07 -2.19
CA ALA A 106 -4.22 -5.97 -1.09
C ALA A 106 -2.99 -6.85 -1.36
N LEU A 107 -3.18 -8.06 -1.86
CA LEU A 107 -2.10 -8.98 -2.18
C LEU A 107 -1.22 -8.46 -3.33
N ILE A 108 -1.84 -7.93 -4.39
CA ILE A 108 -1.12 -7.36 -5.54
C ILE A 108 -0.27 -6.16 -5.09
N VAL A 109 -0.85 -5.24 -4.33
CA VAL A 109 -0.11 -4.07 -3.81
C VAL A 109 1.02 -4.51 -2.88
N TRP A 110 0.76 -5.50 -2.03
CA TRP A 110 1.77 -6.03 -1.12
C TRP A 110 2.97 -6.58 -1.89
N LEU A 111 2.73 -7.44 -2.89
CA LEU A 111 3.79 -8.05 -3.71
C LEU A 111 4.56 -6.98 -4.49
N ALA A 112 3.86 -6.06 -5.16
CA ALA A 112 4.48 -4.97 -5.91
C ALA A 112 5.35 -4.10 -5.00
N SER A 113 4.86 -3.80 -3.80
CA SER A 113 5.57 -2.95 -2.84
C SER A 113 6.79 -3.63 -2.24
N VAL A 114 6.73 -4.93 -1.95
CA VAL A 114 7.90 -5.71 -1.50
C VAL A 114 9.00 -5.67 -2.56
N ILE A 115 8.64 -5.89 -3.83
CA ILE A 115 9.60 -5.85 -4.94
C ILE A 115 10.20 -4.45 -5.08
N LEU A 116 9.36 -3.40 -5.05
CA LEU A 116 9.83 -2.01 -5.13
C LEU A 116 10.76 -1.64 -3.99
N ALA A 117 10.43 -2.04 -2.76
CA ALA A 117 11.28 -1.80 -1.60
C ALA A 117 12.65 -2.47 -1.77
N TRP A 118 12.67 -3.70 -2.26
CA TRP A 118 13.90 -4.43 -2.52
C TRP A 118 14.75 -3.76 -3.62
N LEU A 119 14.12 -3.39 -4.74
CA LEU A 119 14.82 -2.77 -5.87
C LEU A 119 15.35 -1.37 -5.51
N ASN A 120 14.73 -0.68 -4.57
CA ASN A 120 15.11 0.67 -4.15
C ASN A 120 15.76 0.70 -2.75
N ARG A 121 16.21 -0.43 -2.24
CA ARG A 121 16.77 -0.55 -0.87
C ARG A 121 17.95 0.38 -0.61
N ALA A 122 18.68 0.78 -1.66
CA ALA A 122 19.78 1.72 -1.52
C ALA A 122 19.33 3.06 -0.94
N GLN A 123 18.11 3.49 -1.21
CA GLN A 123 17.52 4.71 -0.64
C GLN A 123 17.43 4.62 0.89
N LEU A 124 17.07 3.45 1.42
CA LEU A 124 16.98 3.20 2.86
C LEU A 124 18.38 3.18 3.51
N VAL A 125 19.32 2.50 2.86
CA VAL A 125 20.71 2.40 3.35
C VAL A 125 21.36 3.78 3.39
N ASP A 126 21.20 4.57 2.35
CA ASP A 126 21.75 5.92 2.25
C ASP A 126 21.18 6.85 3.31
N PHE A 127 19.88 6.74 3.57
CA PHE A 127 19.21 7.50 4.64
C PHE A 127 19.80 7.14 6.01
N LEU A 128 19.95 5.86 6.31
CA LEU A 128 20.52 5.39 7.58
C LEU A 128 21.98 5.86 7.77
N LYS A 129 22.77 5.86 6.70
CA LYS A 129 24.14 6.35 6.73
C LYS A 129 24.21 7.86 7.04
N LYS A 130 23.32 8.64 6.44
CA LYS A 130 23.22 10.08 6.70
C LYS A 130 22.82 10.35 8.15
N PHE A 131 21.87 9.58 8.67
CA PHE A 131 21.42 9.73 10.05
C PHE A 131 22.54 9.43 11.05
N LYS A 132 23.34 8.38 10.81
CA LYS A 132 24.49 8.03 11.67
C LYS A 132 25.60 9.08 11.63
N LYS A 133 25.80 9.79 10.51
CA LYS A 133 26.84 10.84 10.39
C LYS A 133 26.42 12.16 11.04
N GLY A 134 25.12 12.40 11.23
CA GLY A 134 24.59 13.60 11.86
C GLY A 134 24.57 13.57 13.38
N ASN A 135 24.88 12.41 13.97
CA ASN A 135 25.01 12.19 15.40
C ASN A 135 26.47 11.88 15.74
#